data_a49f2bc8de1c7992bb481f66317d4df6
#
_entry.id   a49f2bc8de1c7992bb481f66317d4df6
#
_cell.length_a   1.000
_cell.length_b   1.000
_cell.length_c   1.000
_cell.angle_alpha   90.00
_cell.angle_beta   90.00
_cell.angle_gamma   90.00
#
_symmetry.space_group_name_H-M   'P 1'
#
loop_
_entity.id
_entity.type
_entity.pdbx_description
1 polymer ?
#
loop_
_entity_poly.entity_id
_entity_poly.type
_entity_poly.pdbx_seq_one_letter_code
_entity_poly.pdbx_strand_id
1 'polypeptide(L)'
;EVTFANIWGVCDEDAYDKVIRSLGERADTTAVPFFAHVMTVSNHRPYTYPAGRIPIPNDAKLRSGGVMYTDYALGRFFEEASRQPWFANTVFVVTADHCASSAGKTEIPLEKYHIPALIFAPGLIAPRQVDKVVSQIDLMPTLFSLLGMDYDSHFFGQDALSDDFRERAFVATYQDLGYLEGDVFTVLSPVNRAEQYRISPTEEDRYNLVLEEGIPSQELLDRAISLYQTSSAWNTRP
;
A
#
# COMPACT_ATOMS: atom_id res chain seq x y z
N GLU A 1 28.03 2.76 1.88
CA GLU A 1 28.50 2.00 3.05
C GLU A 1 27.31 1.76 3.97
N VAL A 2 27.21 0.57 4.61
CA VAL A 2 26.15 0.27 5.58
C VAL A 2 26.57 0.84 6.92
N THR A 3 25.74 1.73 7.49
CA THR A 3 26.02 2.35 8.79
C THR A 3 25.25 1.70 9.94
N PHE A 4 24.08 1.12 9.62
CA PHE A 4 23.23 0.43 10.59
C PHE A 4 22.43 -0.69 9.93
N ALA A 5 22.31 -1.83 10.61
CA ALA A 5 21.44 -2.93 10.20
C ALA A 5 20.83 -3.64 11.41
N ASN A 6 19.70 -4.29 11.19
CA ASN A 6 19.07 -5.17 12.16
C ASN A 6 18.75 -6.54 11.51
N ILE A 7 17.94 -7.37 12.17
CA ILE A 7 17.59 -8.71 11.66
C ILE A 7 16.82 -8.70 10.34
N TRP A 8 16.24 -7.57 9.93
CA TRP A 8 15.45 -7.42 8.72
C TRP A 8 16.26 -6.86 7.55
N GLY A 9 17.36 -6.21 7.82
CA GLY A 9 18.22 -5.62 6.79
C GLY A 9 18.86 -4.30 7.22
N VAL A 10 19.33 -3.54 6.25
CA VAL A 10 19.92 -2.22 6.44
C VAL A 10 18.85 -1.19 6.79
N CYS A 11 19.24 -0.13 7.51
CA CYS A 11 18.32 0.96 7.81
C CYS A 11 17.89 1.71 6.55
N ASP A 12 16.74 2.38 6.62
CA ASP A 12 16.12 3.02 5.46
C ASP A 12 17.02 4.11 4.85
N GLU A 13 17.77 4.88 5.64
CA GLU A 13 18.75 5.85 5.13
C GLU A 13 19.79 5.18 4.22
N ASP A 14 20.41 4.08 4.67
CA ASP A 14 21.43 3.36 3.90
C ASP A 14 20.85 2.74 2.63
N ALA A 15 19.61 2.23 2.70
CA ALA A 15 18.89 1.72 1.55
C ALA A 15 18.65 2.82 0.51
N TYR A 16 18.16 3.97 0.93
CA TYR A 16 17.90 5.12 0.06
C TYR A 16 19.21 5.71 -0.53
N ASP A 17 20.28 5.81 0.25
CA ASP A 17 21.60 6.22 -0.25
C ASP A 17 22.11 5.27 -1.35
N LYS A 18 21.85 3.98 -1.22
CA LYS A 18 22.19 3.00 -2.25
C LYS A 18 21.33 3.21 -3.51
N VAL A 19 20.04 3.46 -3.36
CA VAL A 19 19.12 3.75 -4.48
C VAL A 19 19.61 4.98 -5.25
N ILE A 20 19.88 6.10 -4.58
CA ILE A 20 20.33 7.35 -5.22
C ILE A 20 21.60 7.11 -6.05
N ARG A 21 22.60 6.43 -5.47
CA ARG A 21 23.83 6.11 -6.20
C ARG A 21 23.58 5.23 -7.42
N SER A 22 22.83 4.15 -7.24
CA SER A 22 22.57 3.19 -8.33
C SER A 22 21.76 3.81 -9.48
N LEU A 23 20.83 4.70 -9.16
CA LEU A 23 20.06 5.43 -10.17
C LEU A 23 20.88 6.52 -10.85
N GLY A 24 21.78 7.20 -10.11
CA GLY A 24 22.73 8.16 -10.68
C GLY A 24 23.66 7.50 -11.67
N GLU A 25 24.34 6.42 -11.28
CA GLU A 25 25.22 5.63 -12.16
C GLU A 25 24.49 5.14 -13.43
N ARG A 26 23.23 4.71 -13.28
CA ARG A 26 22.42 4.26 -14.43
C ARG A 26 22.01 5.42 -15.33
N ALA A 27 21.57 6.53 -14.78
CA ALA A 27 21.17 7.71 -15.57
C ALA A 27 22.34 8.28 -16.38
N ASP A 28 23.58 8.19 -15.87
CA ASP A 28 24.77 8.62 -16.55
C ASP A 28 25.16 7.70 -17.72
N THR A 29 24.72 6.43 -17.71
CA THR A 29 25.13 5.40 -18.67
C THR A 29 24.08 5.07 -19.71
N THR A 30 22.80 5.38 -19.50
CA THR A 30 21.72 5.03 -20.42
C THR A 30 20.53 5.99 -20.32
N ALA A 31 19.91 6.26 -21.47
CA ALA A 31 18.66 7.01 -21.58
C ALA A 31 17.41 6.11 -21.48
N VAL A 32 17.58 4.80 -21.25
CA VAL A 32 16.45 3.86 -21.15
C VAL A 32 15.70 4.06 -19.84
N PRO A 33 14.38 4.21 -19.87
CA PRO A 33 13.58 4.27 -18.64
C PRO A 33 13.81 3.07 -17.74
N PHE A 34 13.68 3.28 -16.43
CA PHE A 34 13.86 2.22 -15.44
C PHE A 34 12.68 2.16 -14.48
N PHE A 35 12.51 1.02 -13.87
CA PHE A 35 11.65 0.81 -12.71
C PHE A 35 12.53 0.42 -11.52
N ALA A 36 12.30 1.06 -10.37
CA ALA A 36 12.97 0.72 -9.13
C ALA A 36 11.93 0.46 -8.04
N HIS A 37 12.01 -0.72 -7.41
CA HIS A 37 11.22 -1.06 -6.25
C HIS A 37 12.11 -1.08 -5.02
N VAL A 38 11.72 -0.36 -3.97
CA VAL A 38 12.46 -0.23 -2.72
C VAL A 38 11.59 -0.68 -1.56
N MET A 39 11.96 -1.77 -0.91
CA MET A 39 11.33 -2.23 0.32
C MET A 39 12.13 -1.71 1.51
N THR A 40 11.51 -0.89 2.35
CA THR A 40 12.08 -0.39 3.61
C THR A 40 11.77 -1.33 4.77
N VAL A 41 12.58 -1.31 5.83
CA VAL A 41 12.45 -2.27 6.93
C VAL A 41 12.47 -1.64 8.33
N SER A 42 12.78 -0.35 8.46
CA SER A 42 13.00 0.26 9.78
C SER A 42 11.71 0.43 10.58
N ASN A 43 10.53 0.45 9.93
CA ASN A 43 9.23 0.46 10.60
C ASN A 43 8.75 -0.96 11.00
N HIS A 44 9.62 -1.96 10.93
CA HIS A 44 9.31 -3.31 11.42
C HIS A 44 9.83 -3.52 12.84
N ARG A 45 9.18 -4.38 13.63
CA ARG A 45 9.72 -4.82 14.94
C ARG A 45 11.13 -5.37 14.77
N PRO A 46 12.08 -5.04 15.63
CA PRO A 46 11.98 -4.36 16.95
C PRO A 46 12.00 -2.83 16.91
N TYR A 47 11.75 -2.16 15.80
CA TYR A 47 11.72 -0.70 15.65
C TYR A 47 13.06 -0.05 16.02
N THR A 48 14.14 -0.60 15.47
CA THR A 48 15.50 -0.12 15.70
C THR A 48 16.05 0.62 14.49
N TYR A 49 16.75 1.71 14.75
CA TYR A 49 17.29 2.64 13.75
C TYR A 49 18.55 3.31 14.31
N PRO A 50 19.36 4.03 13.49
CA PRO A 50 20.54 4.73 13.96
C PRO A 50 20.24 5.74 15.06
N ALA A 51 21.07 5.79 16.09
CA ALA A 51 20.91 6.72 17.20
C ALA A 51 21.05 8.18 16.75
N GLY A 52 20.31 9.09 17.40
CA GLY A 52 20.47 10.54 17.20
C GLY A 52 19.84 11.09 15.91
N ARG A 53 19.05 10.30 15.17
CA ARG A 53 18.34 10.74 13.96
C ARG A 53 17.04 11.45 14.25
N ILE A 54 16.36 11.00 15.29
CA ILE A 54 15.07 11.52 15.73
C ILE A 54 15.08 11.69 17.26
N PRO A 55 14.14 12.46 17.84
CA PRO A 55 14.08 12.66 19.30
C PRO A 55 13.82 11.40 20.13
N ILE A 56 13.16 10.38 19.54
CA ILE A 56 12.88 9.12 20.23
C ILE A 56 14.16 8.25 20.20
N PRO A 57 14.67 7.79 21.36
CA PRO A 57 15.84 6.91 21.41
C PRO A 57 15.56 5.57 20.73
N ASN A 58 16.53 5.06 19.99
CA ASN A 58 16.42 3.80 19.24
C ASN A 58 16.29 2.55 20.11
N ASP A 59 16.78 2.61 21.34
CA ASP A 59 16.68 1.54 22.33
C ASP A 59 15.31 1.50 23.04
N ALA A 60 14.48 2.54 22.91
CA ALA A 60 13.12 2.55 23.38
C ALA A 60 12.22 1.52 22.66
N LYS A 61 12.62 1.10 21.45
CA LYS A 61 11.91 0.09 20.63
C LYS A 61 10.41 0.35 20.48
N LEU A 62 10.05 1.63 20.40
CA LEU A 62 8.68 2.09 20.23
C LEU A 62 8.29 2.15 18.76
N ARG A 63 7.08 1.72 18.45
CA ARG A 63 6.54 1.84 17.10
C ARG A 63 6.50 3.28 16.60
N SER A 64 6.13 4.24 17.45
CA SER A 64 6.17 5.67 17.11
C SER A 64 7.56 6.13 16.68
N GLY A 65 8.61 5.56 17.28
CA GLY A 65 9.99 5.79 16.85
C GLY A 65 10.27 5.21 15.47
N GLY A 66 9.80 3.99 15.18
CA GLY A 66 9.92 3.37 13.85
C GLY A 66 9.25 4.21 12.76
N VAL A 67 8.00 4.64 12.99
CA VAL A 67 7.25 5.50 12.06
C VAL A 67 7.96 6.83 11.85
N MET A 68 8.37 7.52 12.92
CA MET A 68 9.06 8.81 12.84
C MET A 68 10.41 8.70 12.12
N TYR A 69 11.14 7.61 12.33
CA TYR A 69 12.40 7.39 11.63
C TYR A 69 12.20 7.09 10.14
N THR A 70 11.19 6.29 9.78
CA THR A 70 10.87 6.02 8.37
C THR A 70 10.46 7.31 7.65
N ASP A 71 9.66 8.16 8.28
CA ASP A 71 9.30 9.48 7.74
C ASP A 71 10.53 10.38 7.55
N TYR A 72 11.40 10.45 8.57
CA TYR A 72 12.66 11.18 8.49
C TYR A 72 13.54 10.68 7.33
N ALA A 73 13.72 9.36 7.21
CA ALA A 73 14.54 8.76 6.16
C ALA A 73 13.96 9.02 4.76
N LEU A 74 12.63 8.96 4.62
CA LEU A 74 11.94 9.26 3.38
C LEU A 74 12.07 10.75 3.00
N GLY A 75 11.93 11.66 3.98
CA GLY A 75 12.13 13.08 3.76
C GLY A 75 13.56 13.40 3.27
N ARG A 76 14.57 12.79 3.92
CA ARG A 76 15.97 12.89 3.50
C ARG A 76 16.18 12.33 2.08
N PHE A 77 15.55 11.21 1.75
CA PHE A 77 15.61 10.65 0.40
C PHE A 77 15.10 11.64 -0.64
N PHE A 78 13.94 12.26 -0.43
CA PHE A 78 13.40 13.24 -1.37
C PHE A 78 14.27 14.50 -1.47
N GLU A 79 14.86 14.95 -0.37
CA GLU A 79 15.81 16.07 -0.39
C GLU A 79 17.03 15.76 -1.27
N GLU A 80 17.67 14.61 -1.09
CA GLU A 80 18.83 14.19 -1.88
C GLU A 80 18.46 13.85 -3.33
N ALA A 81 17.32 13.18 -3.55
CA ALA A 81 16.81 12.86 -4.88
C ALA A 81 16.52 14.13 -5.69
N SER A 82 15.99 15.19 -5.06
CA SER A 82 15.68 16.46 -5.75
C SER A 82 16.89 17.13 -6.40
N ARG A 83 18.10 16.76 -5.98
CA ARG A 83 19.37 17.28 -6.54
C ARG A 83 19.86 16.44 -7.73
N GLN A 84 19.17 15.33 -8.03
CA GLN A 84 19.58 14.41 -9.08
C GLN A 84 18.96 14.78 -10.44
N PRO A 85 19.67 14.60 -11.55
CA PRO A 85 19.18 14.98 -12.88
C PRO A 85 17.95 14.18 -13.33
N TRP A 86 17.75 12.98 -12.78
CA TRP A 86 16.60 12.11 -13.10
C TRP A 86 15.33 12.48 -12.31
N PHE A 87 15.42 13.30 -11.27
CA PHE A 87 14.29 13.57 -10.36
C PHE A 87 13.07 14.17 -11.07
N ALA A 88 13.27 15.18 -11.91
CA ALA A 88 12.18 15.87 -12.62
C ALA A 88 11.44 14.98 -13.63
N ASN A 89 12.06 13.86 -14.03
CA ASN A 89 11.49 12.89 -14.97
C ASN A 89 11.18 11.55 -14.29
N THR A 90 10.87 11.57 -13.01
CA THR A 90 10.58 10.37 -12.21
C THR A 90 9.22 10.48 -11.56
N VAL A 91 8.43 9.41 -11.64
CA VAL A 91 7.21 9.26 -10.85
C VAL A 91 7.53 8.39 -9.64
N PHE A 92 7.26 8.92 -8.45
CA PHE A 92 7.44 8.23 -7.18
C PHE A 92 6.10 7.72 -6.69
N VAL A 93 6.05 6.43 -6.37
CA VAL A 93 4.90 5.81 -5.72
C VAL A 93 5.31 5.37 -4.32
N VAL A 94 4.64 5.90 -3.32
CA VAL A 94 4.90 5.57 -1.91
C VAL A 94 3.64 4.98 -1.30
N THR A 95 3.73 3.78 -0.78
CA THR A 95 2.62 3.11 -0.10
C THR A 95 3.15 2.17 0.97
N ALA A 96 2.34 1.85 1.96
CA ALA A 96 2.64 0.74 2.86
C ALA A 96 2.42 -0.59 2.14
N ASP A 97 3.19 -1.61 2.49
CA ASP A 97 3.02 -2.99 1.99
C ASP A 97 1.77 -3.65 2.57
N HIS A 98 1.48 -3.38 3.85
CA HIS A 98 0.29 -3.84 4.56
C HIS A 98 0.01 -2.97 5.79
N CYS A 99 -1.11 -3.22 6.44
CA CYS A 99 -1.45 -2.57 7.70
C CYS A 99 -0.63 -3.11 8.88
N ALA A 100 -0.60 -2.35 9.96
CA ALA A 100 0.30 -2.59 11.07
C ALA A 100 -0.06 -3.78 11.98
N SER A 101 -1.30 -4.26 11.99
CA SER A 101 -1.78 -5.19 13.03
C SER A 101 -3.01 -6.01 12.62
N SER A 102 -2.90 -6.74 11.51
CA SER A 102 -3.97 -7.64 11.04
C SER A 102 -3.76 -9.09 11.43
N ALA A 103 -2.55 -9.48 11.78
CA ALA A 103 -2.22 -10.89 12.02
C ALA A 103 -2.97 -11.47 13.23
N GLY A 104 -3.61 -12.63 13.04
CA GLY A 104 -4.19 -13.44 14.11
C GLY A 104 -5.52 -12.97 14.68
N LYS A 105 -6.25 -12.06 14.01
CA LYS A 105 -7.60 -11.65 14.41
C LYS A 105 -8.64 -12.40 13.58
N THR A 106 -9.69 -12.86 14.25
CA THR A 106 -10.86 -13.51 13.63
C THR A 106 -11.84 -12.50 13.06
N GLU A 107 -11.87 -11.29 13.59
CA GLU A 107 -12.66 -10.18 13.05
C GLU A 107 -11.77 -9.24 12.24
N ILE A 108 -12.30 -8.77 11.10
CA ILE A 108 -11.58 -7.83 10.22
C ILE A 108 -11.85 -6.40 10.69
N PRO A 109 -10.91 -5.76 11.42
CA PRO A 109 -11.06 -4.36 11.82
C PRO A 109 -10.74 -3.47 10.61
N LEU A 110 -11.75 -3.12 9.81
CA LEU A 110 -11.61 -2.47 8.51
C LEU A 110 -10.80 -1.17 8.59
N GLU A 111 -10.97 -0.38 9.64
CA GLU A 111 -10.19 0.85 9.87
C GLU A 111 -8.67 0.63 9.80
N LYS A 112 -8.19 -0.51 10.31
CA LYS A 112 -6.75 -0.81 10.33
C LYS A 112 -6.17 -1.11 8.96
N TYR A 113 -7.00 -1.50 8.01
CA TYR A 113 -6.58 -1.78 6.63
C TYR A 113 -6.48 -0.51 5.77
N HIS A 114 -6.88 0.63 6.29
CA HIS A 114 -6.72 1.90 5.61
C HIS A 114 -5.26 2.36 5.67
N ILE A 115 -4.51 2.09 4.61
CA ILE A 115 -3.10 2.46 4.45
C ILE A 115 -2.95 3.69 3.56
N PRO A 116 -1.93 4.53 3.77
CA PRO A 116 -1.68 5.67 2.91
C PRO A 116 -1.07 5.25 1.57
N ALA A 117 -1.40 5.98 0.51
CA ALA A 117 -0.73 5.89 -0.78
C ALA A 117 -0.54 7.30 -1.37
N LEU A 118 0.59 7.52 -2.01
CA LEU A 118 0.97 8.78 -2.64
C LEU A 118 1.61 8.50 -4.00
N ILE A 119 1.15 9.20 -5.04
CA ILE A 119 1.85 9.29 -6.33
C ILE A 119 2.36 10.72 -6.47
N PHE A 120 3.67 10.88 -6.59
CA PHE A 120 4.34 12.16 -6.66
C PHE A 120 5.23 12.25 -7.90
N ALA A 121 5.00 13.27 -8.73
CA ALA A 121 5.82 13.54 -9.90
C ALA A 121 5.88 15.06 -10.11
N PRO A 122 6.96 15.71 -9.65
CA PRO A 122 7.07 17.17 -9.68
C PRO A 122 7.05 17.69 -11.12
N GLY A 123 6.13 18.61 -11.39
CA GLY A 123 5.96 19.19 -12.73
C GLY A 123 5.18 18.34 -13.74
N LEU A 124 4.87 17.09 -13.43
CA LEU A 124 4.11 16.18 -14.31
C LEU A 124 2.68 15.96 -13.83
N ILE A 125 2.45 15.92 -12.52
CA ILE A 125 1.15 15.65 -11.92
C ILE A 125 0.75 16.82 -11.03
N ALA A 126 -0.45 17.39 -11.26
CA ALA A 126 -1.01 18.41 -10.39
C ALA A 126 -1.45 17.81 -9.05
N PRO A 127 -1.18 18.50 -7.92
CA PRO A 127 -1.64 18.04 -6.62
C PRO A 127 -3.15 17.90 -6.56
N ARG A 128 -3.63 16.74 -6.09
CA ARG A 128 -5.04 16.50 -5.80
C ARG A 128 -5.18 15.43 -4.73
N GLN A 129 -6.29 15.43 -4.04
CA GLN A 129 -6.71 14.36 -3.16
C GLN A 129 -7.66 13.43 -3.91
N VAL A 130 -7.55 12.14 -3.67
CA VAL A 130 -8.43 11.11 -4.21
C VAL A 130 -9.19 10.50 -3.03
N ASP A 131 -10.47 10.87 -2.90
CA ASP A 131 -11.34 10.45 -1.78
C ASP A 131 -12.14 9.17 -2.09
N LYS A 132 -11.69 8.41 -3.09
CA LYS A 132 -12.28 7.13 -3.46
C LYS A 132 -11.71 5.99 -2.62
N VAL A 133 -12.51 4.93 -2.42
CA VAL A 133 -12.02 3.67 -1.87
C VAL A 133 -11.21 2.95 -2.95
N VAL A 134 -9.90 2.84 -2.71
CA VAL A 134 -8.91 2.26 -3.64
C VAL A 134 -8.22 1.07 -2.98
N SER A 135 -8.01 0.00 -3.70
CA SER A 135 -7.16 -1.12 -3.27
C SER A 135 -5.72 -0.95 -3.74
N GLN A 136 -4.75 -1.58 -3.05
CA GLN A 136 -3.35 -1.58 -3.50
C GLN A 136 -3.18 -2.07 -4.93
N ILE A 137 -3.98 -3.04 -5.37
CA ILE A 137 -3.94 -3.57 -6.73
C ILE A 137 -4.29 -2.54 -7.82
N ASP A 138 -4.91 -1.43 -7.45
CA ASP A 138 -5.29 -0.35 -8.36
C ASP A 138 -4.13 0.64 -8.61
N LEU A 139 -3.08 0.61 -7.79
CA LEU A 139 -1.96 1.55 -7.91
C LEU A 139 -1.22 1.42 -9.24
N MET A 140 -0.93 0.19 -9.69
CA MET A 140 -0.20 0.00 -10.95
C MET A 140 -1.02 0.36 -12.19
N PRO A 141 -2.29 -0.06 -12.34
CA PRO A 141 -3.14 0.42 -13.44
C PRO A 141 -3.27 1.95 -13.45
N THR A 142 -3.45 2.58 -12.29
CA THR A 142 -3.51 4.04 -12.16
C THR A 142 -2.19 4.71 -12.59
N LEU A 143 -1.06 4.16 -12.18
CA LEU A 143 0.26 4.64 -12.57
C LEU A 143 0.46 4.55 -14.10
N PHE A 144 0.11 3.42 -14.71
CA PHE A 144 0.26 3.23 -16.16
C PHE A 144 -0.61 4.19 -16.95
N SER A 145 -1.83 4.44 -16.49
CA SER A 145 -2.72 5.46 -17.07
C SER A 145 -2.10 6.87 -16.98
N LEU A 146 -1.57 7.24 -15.81
CA LEU A 146 -0.87 8.52 -15.63
C LEU A 146 0.36 8.68 -16.52
N LEU A 147 1.04 7.59 -16.85
CA LEU A 147 2.19 7.56 -17.74
C LEU A 147 1.81 7.49 -19.23
N GLY A 148 0.50 7.40 -19.56
CA GLY A 148 0.01 7.26 -20.92
C GLY A 148 0.47 5.95 -21.61
N MET A 149 0.61 4.89 -20.82
CA MET A 149 1.06 3.58 -21.33
C MET A 149 -0.12 2.77 -21.85
N ASP A 150 -0.01 2.27 -23.06
CA ASP A 150 -0.89 1.24 -23.61
C ASP A 150 -0.31 -0.14 -23.30
N TYR A 151 -1.13 -1.07 -22.78
CA TYR A 151 -0.69 -2.41 -22.42
C TYR A 151 -1.86 -3.40 -22.38
N ASP A 152 -1.56 -4.67 -22.64
CA ASP A 152 -2.50 -5.77 -22.43
C ASP A 152 -2.55 -6.12 -20.95
N SER A 153 -3.69 -5.89 -20.32
CA SER A 153 -3.83 -6.02 -18.88
C SER A 153 -4.32 -7.40 -18.45
N HIS A 154 -3.63 -7.97 -17.49
CA HIS A 154 -4.07 -9.11 -16.67
C HIS A 154 -4.29 -8.74 -15.21
N PHE A 155 -4.33 -7.44 -14.90
CA PHE A 155 -4.56 -6.95 -13.56
C PHE A 155 -6.02 -7.11 -13.13
N PHE A 156 -6.24 -7.45 -11.87
CA PHE A 156 -7.55 -7.34 -11.21
C PHE A 156 -7.82 -5.91 -10.75
N GLY A 157 -6.78 -5.08 -10.67
CA GLY A 157 -6.87 -3.66 -10.35
C GLY A 157 -7.42 -2.84 -11.52
N GLN A 158 -7.87 -1.64 -11.21
CA GLN A 158 -8.44 -0.67 -12.16
C GLN A 158 -7.73 0.68 -12.00
N ASP A 159 -7.80 1.53 -13.03
CA ASP A 159 -7.37 2.92 -12.90
C ASP A 159 -8.31 3.69 -11.97
N ALA A 160 -7.82 4.05 -10.80
CA ALA A 160 -8.59 4.78 -9.78
C ALA A 160 -9.02 6.19 -10.23
N LEU A 161 -8.43 6.71 -11.30
CA LEU A 161 -8.71 8.04 -11.85
C LEU A 161 -9.71 8.00 -13.01
N SER A 162 -10.04 6.82 -13.51
CA SER A 162 -11.07 6.62 -14.53
C SER A 162 -12.46 6.98 -14.00
N ASP A 163 -13.32 7.46 -14.90
CA ASP A 163 -14.74 7.69 -14.60
C ASP A 163 -15.48 6.36 -14.38
N ASP A 164 -15.01 5.28 -15.01
CA ASP A 164 -15.59 3.92 -14.87
C ASP A 164 -15.04 3.16 -13.66
N PHE A 165 -14.19 3.78 -12.84
CA PHE A 165 -13.60 3.14 -11.67
C PHE A 165 -14.66 2.72 -10.66
N ARG A 166 -14.65 1.44 -10.30
CA ARG A 166 -15.51 0.90 -9.25
C ARG A 166 -14.80 0.93 -7.92
N GLU A 167 -15.32 1.69 -6.99
CA GLU A 167 -14.79 1.80 -5.63
C GLU A 167 -14.99 0.49 -4.86
N ARG A 168 -13.88 -0.16 -4.54
CA ARG A 168 -13.87 -1.41 -3.77
C ARG A 168 -12.53 -1.61 -3.09
N ALA A 169 -12.54 -2.43 -2.03
CA ALA A 169 -11.32 -2.86 -1.37
C ALA A 169 -11.35 -4.35 -1.03
N PHE A 170 -10.16 -4.94 -1.07
CA PHE A 170 -9.91 -6.32 -0.66
C PHE A 170 -9.07 -6.32 0.60
N VAL A 171 -9.49 -7.07 1.58
CA VAL A 171 -8.77 -7.25 2.83
C VAL A 171 -8.76 -8.72 3.21
N ALA A 172 -7.75 -9.16 3.95
CA ALA A 172 -7.67 -10.53 4.39
C ALA A 172 -7.07 -10.64 5.78
N THR A 173 -7.55 -11.58 6.55
CA THR A 173 -6.88 -12.09 7.75
C THR A 173 -6.25 -13.45 7.44
N TYR A 174 -5.79 -14.15 8.47
CA TYR A 174 -5.33 -15.53 8.31
C TYR A 174 -6.43 -16.48 7.84
N GLN A 175 -7.70 -16.22 8.19
CA GLN A 175 -8.83 -17.12 7.91
C GLN A 175 -9.91 -16.52 7.03
N ASP A 176 -10.12 -15.20 7.10
CA ASP A 176 -11.24 -14.54 6.47
C ASP A 176 -10.79 -13.66 5.30
N LEU A 177 -11.63 -13.63 4.27
CA LEU A 177 -11.47 -12.76 3.10
C LEU A 177 -12.59 -11.73 3.13
N GLY A 178 -12.24 -10.45 3.06
CA GLY A 178 -13.18 -9.34 3.06
C GLY A 178 -13.24 -8.64 1.72
N TYR A 179 -14.43 -8.26 1.34
CA TYR A 179 -14.73 -7.46 0.15
C TYR A 179 -15.62 -6.28 0.51
N LEU A 180 -15.10 -5.08 0.33
CA LEU A 180 -15.84 -3.83 0.52
C LEU A 180 -16.25 -3.27 -0.83
N GLU A 181 -17.54 -2.97 -1.01
CA GLU A 181 -18.07 -2.17 -2.12
C GLU A 181 -19.25 -1.34 -1.64
N GLY A 182 -19.20 -0.04 -1.90
CA GLY A 182 -20.14 0.91 -1.33
C GLY A 182 -20.06 0.93 0.20
N ASP A 183 -21.20 0.77 0.86
CA ASP A 183 -21.32 0.70 2.32
C ASP A 183 -21.46 -0.74 2.86
N VAL A 184 -21.31 -1.75 1.99
CA VAL A 184 -21.44 -3.16 2.36
C VAL A 184 -20.06 -3.84 2.39
N PHE A 185 -19.77 -4.46 3.50
CA PHE A 185 -18.57 -5.25 3.71
C PHE A 185 -18.94 -6.74 3.81
N THR A 186 -18.58 -7.51 2.80
CA THR A 186 -18.82 -8.96 2.73
C THR A 186 -17.61 -9.71 3.25
N VAL A 187 -17.80 -10.59 4.21
CA VAL A 187 -16.77 -11.46 4.80
C VAL A 187 -17.04 -12.90 4.42
N LEU A 188 -16.05 -13.54 3.82
CA LEU A 188 -16.03 -14.95 3.49
C LEU A 188 -15.14 -15.69 4.49
N SER A 189 -15.68 -16.63 5.23
CA SER A 189 -14.98 -17.42 6.23
C SER A 189 -14.93 -18.90 5.86
N PRO A 190 -14.05 -19.71 6.49
CA PRO A 190 -14.01 -21.15 6.29
C PRO A 190 -15.37 -21.83 6.50
N VAL A 191 -15.52 -23.02 5.93
CA VAL A 191 -16.74 -23.85 6.04
C VAL A 191 -17.98 -23.18 5.42
N ASN A 192 -17.79 -22.51 4.28
CA ASN A 192 -18.84 -21.85 3.49
C ASN A 192 -19.68 -20.84 4.31
N ARG A 193 -19.08 -20.20 5.31
CA ARG A 193 -19.74 -19.14 6.05
C ARG A 193 -19.51 -17.81 5.34
N ALA A 194 -20.56 -17.03 5.18
CA ALA A 194 -20.50 -15.66 4.71
C ALA A 194 -21.35 -14.76 5.61
N GLU A 195 -20.87 -13.54 5.82
CA GLU A 195 -21.55 -12.49 6.58
C GLU A 195 -21.45 -11.19 5.83
N GLN A 196 -22.45 -10.33 5.97
CA GLN A 196 -22.41 -8.99 5.45
C GLN A 196 -22.60 -7.98 6.58
N TYR A 197 -21.81 -6.92 6.52
CA TYR A 197 -21.84 -5.82 7.46
C TYR A 197 -22.11 -4.54 6.68
N ARG A 198 -22.85 -3.65 7.31
CA ARG A 198 -23.02 -2.28 6.81
C ARG A 198 -22.05 -1.36 7.52
N ILE A 199 -21.35 -0.51 6.75
CA ILE A 199 -20.57 0.57 7.34
C ILE A 199 -21.57 1.62 7.87
N SER A 200 -21.55 1.84 9.17
CA SER A 200 -22.37 2.82 9.87
C SER A 200 -21.47 3.70 10.74
N PRO A 201 -20.87 4.77 10.16
CA PRO A 201 -19.91 5.60 10.86
C PRO A 201 -20.45 6.18 12.18
N THR A 202 -19.60 6.21 13.20
CA THR A 202 -19.84 6.89 14.47
C THR A 202 -18.84 8.04 14.63
N GLU A 203 -18.99 8.86 15.70
CA GLU A 203 -18.01 9.90 16.02
C GLU A 203 -16.62 9.33 16.34
N GLU A 204 -16.56 8.10 16.85
CA GLU A 204 -15.31 7.45 17.28
C GLU A 204 -14.72 6.50 16.23
N ASP A 205 -15.57 5.95 15.33
CA ASP A 205 -15.15 4.96 14.34
C ASP A 205 -15.82 5.22 12.96
N ARG A 206 -15.02 5.70 12.02
CA ARG A 206 -15.44 5.94 10.64
C ARG A 206 -15.85 4.64 9.90
N TYR A 207 -15.32 3.51 10.31
CA TYR A 207 -15.54 2.20 9.70
C TYR A 207 -16.30 1.23 10.61
N ASN A 208 -17.12 1.78 11.53
CA ASN A 208 -17.93 0.94 12.39
C ASN A 208 -18.81 0.00 11.56
N LEU A 209 -18.70 -1.30 11.84
CA LEU A 209 -19.38 -2.36 11.12
C LEU A 209 -20.58 -2.86 11.92
N VAL A 210 -21.75 -2.80 11.32
CA VAL A 210 -22.99 -3.37 11.87
C VAL A 210 -23.33 -4.64 11.08
N LEU A 211 -23.40 -5.76 11.78
CA LEU A 211 -23.77 -7.05 11.18
C LEU A 211 -25.22 -6.97 10.68
N GLU A 212 -25.40 -7.30 9.41
CA GLU A 212 -26.72 -7.39 8.80
C GLU A 212 -27.35 -8.77 9.05
N GLU A 213 -28.67 -8.82 9.10
CA GLU A 213 -29.41 -10.06 9.27
C GLU A 213 -29.50 -10.79 7.91
N GLY A 214 -28.86 -11.96 7.81
CA GLY A 214 -28.76 -12.72 6.58
C GLY A 214 -27.74 -12.15 5.58
N ILE A 215 -28.04 -12.27 4.29
CA ILE A 215 -27.24 -11.74 3.18
C ILE A 215 -28.09 -10.77 2.36
N PRO A 216 -28.13 -9.50 2.73
CA PRO A 216 -28.98 -8.50 2.06
C PRO A 216 -28.58 -8.25 0.60
N SER A 217 -27.31 -8.50 0.22
CA SER A 217 -26.86 -8.37 -1.16
C SER A 217 -26.20 -9.65 -1.67
N GLN A 218 -27.01 -10.50 -2.31
CA GLN A 218 -26.51 -11.70 -2.99
C GLN A 218 -25.53 -11.34 -4.11
N GLU A 219 -25.77 -10.25 -4.82
CA GLU A 219 -24.87 -9.77 -5.88
C GLU A 219 -23.45 -9.51 -5.35
N LEU A 220 -23.30 -8.82 -4.23
CA LEU A 220 -21.99 -8.53 -3.63
C LEU A 220 -21.32 -9.79 -3.10
N LEU A 221 -22.10 -10.73 -2.56
CA LEU A 221 -21.57 -12.04 -2.15
C LEU A 221 -21.02 -12.82 -3.36
N ASP A 222 -21.79 -12.92 -4.43
CA ASP A 222 -21.40 -13.64 -5.66
C ASP A 222 -20.17 -12.99 -6.29
N ARG A 223 -20.09 -11.66 -6.26
CA ARG A 223 -18.95 -10.90 -6.74
C ARG A 223 -17.70 -11.16 -5.92
N ALA A 224 -17.79 -11.12 -4.60
CA ALA A 224 -16.68 -11.44 -3.70
C ALA A 224 -16.16 -12.86 -3.96
N ILE A 225 -17.05 -13.86 -4.02
CA ILE A 225 -16.70 -15.26 -4.31
C ILE A 225 -16.00 -15.36 -5.67
N SER A 226 -16.58 -14.77 -6.73
CA SER A 226 -16.05 -14.84 -8.09
C SER A 226 -14.65 -14.24 -8.20
N LEU A 227 -14.41 -13.09 -7.57
CA LEU A 227 -13.11 -12.41 -7.60
C LEU A 227 -12.03 -13.24 -6.90
N TYR A 228 -12.29 -13.76 -5.70
CA TYR A 228 -11.33 -14.59 -4.98
C TYR A 228 -11.07 -15.94 -5.69
N GLN A 229 -12.10 -16.58 -6.22
CA GLN A 229 -11.95 -17.83 -6.97
C GLN A 229 -11.15 -17.62 -8.26
N THR A 230 -11.45 -16.55 -9.02
CA THR A 230 -10.74 -16.25 -10.26
C THR A 230 -9.27 -15.91 -9.99
N SER A 231 -8.98 -15.12 -8.95
CA SER A 231 -7.64 -14.80 -8.53
C SER A 231 -6.84 -16.05 -8.13
N SER A 232 -7.45 -16.94 -7.36
CA SER A 232 -6.84 -18.22 -6.97
C SER A 232 -6.55 -19.10 -8.17
N ALA A 233 -7.52 -19.25 -9.10
CA ALA A 233 -7.35 -20.05 -10.31
C ALA A 233 -6.30 -19.45 -11.26
N TRP A 234 -6.16 -18.11 -11.28
CA TRP A 234 -5.12 -17.45 -12.07
C TRP A 234 -3.71 -17.80 -11.59
N ASN A 235 -3.49 -17.77 -10.27
CA ASN A 235 -2.19 -18.07 -9.68
C ASN A 235 -1.77 -19.56 -9.81
N THR A 236 -2.69 -20.46 -10.13
CA THR A 236 -2.41 -21.89 -10.31
C THR A 236 -2.24 -22.31 -11.77
N ARG A 237 -2.29 -21.36 -12.71
CA ARG A 237 -2.00 -21.67 -14.11
C ARG A 237 -0.50 -21.97 -14.28
N PRO A 238 -0.15 -23.04 -15.01
CA PRO A 238 1.24 -23.40 -15.27
C PRO A 238 1.96 -22.39 -16.14
#